data_1ac14e1a4abd1b7c138a968a36518483
#
_entry.id   1ac14e1a4abd1b7c138a968a36518483
#
_cell.length_a   1.000
_cell.length_b   1.000
_cell.length_c   1.000
_cell.angle_alpha   90.00
_cell.angle_beta   90.00
_cell.angle_gamma   90.00
#
_symmetry.space_group_name_H-M   'P 1'
#
loop_
_entity.id
_entity.type
_entity.pdbx_description
1 polymer ?
#
loop_
_entity_poly.entity_id
_entity_poly.type
_entity_poly.pdbx_seq_one_letter_code
_entity_poly.pdbx_strand_id
1 'polypeptide(L)'
;MRDTYAQAFILLAGAWRYRAFNDMSSLHIAEATLRFLNKNVKANNGGWLEALPKPTSLQRRQNPHMHLFEAFIALHVATENEIYLSLANDMFELFENHFFDPESGVLLEYFNSDWSPEGDGGPTEPGHMMEWVWLLHCYSEISGRDMRQYMTTLYDNAIKYGWNDKLGLICDSVNIDGSPHSPTLRTWPQTELLKASIARAEADGSDEMYQAAAETIDALFRYYLSVPIEGGWADKLSSEGEIISTVMPTSTFYHLFCAAAEADKLARRIRVQVI
;
A
#
# COMPACT_ATOMS: atom_id res chain seq x y z
N MET A 1 -21.31 11.28 1.14
CA MET A 1 -20.78 10.21 0.27
C MET A 1 -20.13 9.16 1.17
N ARG A 2 -20.35 7.89 0.92
CA ARG A 2 -19.68 6.77 1.61
C ARG A 2 -18.70 6.16 0.62
N ASP A 3 -17.44 6.46 0.82
CA ASP A 3 -16.32 6.09 -0.06
C ASP A 3 -15.81 4.68 0.31
N THR A 4 -15.60 3.81 -0.67
CA THR A 4 -15.11 2.44 -0.46
C THR A 4 -13.68 2.42 0.11
N TYR A 5 -12.83 3.36 -0.32
CA TYR A 5 -11.50 3.57 0.26
C TYR A 5 -11.58 3.81 1.78
N ALA A 6 -12.44 4.76 2.21
CA ALA A 6 -12.63 5.02 3.64
C ALA A 6 -13.21 3.82 4.41
N GLN A 7 -14.06 3.00 3.77
CA GLN A 7 -14.59 1.79 4.40
C GLN A 7 -13.50 0.73 4.62
N ALA A 8 -12.50 0.62 3.75
CA ALA A 8 -11.38 -0.28 3.94
C ALA A 8 -10.62 0.03 5.25
N PHE A 9 -10.41 1.31 5.56
CA PHE A 9 -9.76 1.71 6.83
C PHE A 9 -10.62 1.46 8.07
N ILE A 10 -11.96 1.46 7.95
CA ILE A 10 -12.82 1.04 9.07
C ILE A 10 -12.65 -0.47 9.34
N LEU A 11 -12.57 -1.29 8.28
CA LEU A 11 -12.29 -2.72 8.39
C LEU A 11 -10.91 -2.96 9.04
N LEU A 12 -9.89 -2.27 8.53
CA LEU A 12 -8.51 -2.38 9.01
C LEU A 12 -8.39 -1.99 10.48
N ALA A 13 -8.96 -0.84 10.87
CA ALA A 13 -8.96 -0.39 12.27
C ALA A 13 -9.70 -1.38 13.19
N GLY A 14 -10.81 -1.96 12.72
CA GLY A 14 -11.54 -3.00 13.43
C GLY A 14 -10.70 -4.24 13.68
N ALA A 15 -9.97 -4.72 12.65
CA ALA A 15 -9.05 -5.85 12.74
C ALA A 15 -7.95 -5.61 13.79
N TRP A 16 -7.26 -4.47 13.69
CA TRP A 16 -6.15 -4.15 14.59
C TRP A 16 -6.59 -3.94 16.04
N ARG A 17 -7.73 -3.28 16.28
CA ARG A 17 -8.27 -3.11 17.64
C ARG A 17 -8.69 -4.45 18.23
N TYR A 18 -9.35 -5.31 17.46
CA TYR A 18 -9.70 -6.65 17.91
C TYR A 18 -8.44 -7.44 18.26
N ARG A 19 -7.45 -7.46 17.39
CA ARG A 19 -6.17 -8.16 17.61
C ARG A 19 -5.41 -7.66 18.84
N ALA A 20 -5.36 -6.34 19.04
CA ALA A 20 -4.60 -5.74 20.14
C ALA A 20 -5.27 -5.82 21.50
N PHE A 21 -6.61 -5.72 21.54
CA PHE A 21 -7.36 -5.55 22.79
C PHE A 21 -8.47 -6.58 22.98
N ASN A 22 -8.65 -7.53 22.06
CA ASN A 22 -9.78 -8.46 22.02
C ASN A 22 -11.15 -7.72 22.04
N ASP A 23 -11.20 -6.54 21.41
CA ASP A 23 -12.37 -5.66 21.38
C ASP A 23 -13.41 -6.17 20.37
N MET A 24 -14.33 -7.00 20.82
CA MET A 24 -15.42 -7.52 20.00
C MET A 24 -16.29 -6.42 19.39
N SER A 25 -16.41 -5.25 20.01
CA SER A 25 -17.21 -4.15 19.45
C SER A 25 -16.59 -3.61 18.16
N SER A 26 -15.27 -3.54 18.10
CA SER A 26 -14.54 -3.15 16.88
C SER A 26 -14.66 -4.19 15.77
N LEU A 27 -14.64 -5.48 16.11
CA LEU A 27 -14.89 -6.55 15.13
C LEU A 27 -16.31 -6.47 14.57
N HIS A 28 -17.33 -6.26 15.42
CA HIS A 28 -18.71 -6.08 14.98
C HIS A 28 -18.89 -4.87 14.04
N ILE A 29 -18.14 -3.77 14.26
CA ILE A 29 -18.13 -2.60 13.36
C ILE A 29 -17.53 -3.00 12.00
N ALA A 30 -16.43 -3.73 11.98
CA ALA A 30 -15.83 -4.23 10.75
C ALA A 30 -16.79 -5.14 9.97
N GLU A 31 -17.42 -6.11 10.64
CA GLU A 31 -18.42 -6.99 10.02
C GLU A 31 -19.64 -6.22 9.49
N ALA A 32 -20.12 -5.21 10.23
CA ALA A 32 -21.23 -4.36 9.78
C ALA A 32 -20.84 -3.55 8.54
N THR A 33 -19.60 -3.08 8.49
CA THR A 33 -19.03 -2.36 7.33
C THR A 33 -18.94 -3.29 6.12
N LEU A 34 -18.46 -4.52 6.29
CA LEU A 34 -18.40 -5.50 5.20
C LEU A 34 -19.81 -5.87 4.69
N ARG A 35 -20.77 -6.07 5.60
CA ARG A 35 -22.18 -6.28 5.20
C ARG A 35 -22.73 -5.09 4.40
N PHE A 36 -22.40 -3.86 4.82
CA PHE A 36 -22.79 -2.66 4.08
C PHE A 36 -22.18 -2.63 2.67
N LEU A 37 -20.88 -2.88 2.53
CA LEU A 37 -20.18 -2.95 1.25
C LEU A 37 -20.82 -3.98 0.32
N ASN A 38 -21.02 -5.19 0.79
CA ASN A 38 -21.60 -6.30 0.01
C ASN A 38 -23.04 -6.02 -0.42
N LYS A 39 -23.84 -5.37 0.43
CA LYS A 39 -25.25 -5.08 0.13
C LYS A 39 -25.43 -3.91 -0.84
N ASN A 40 -24.57 -2.88 -0.78
CA ASN A 40 -24.87 -1.59 -1.38
C ASN A 40 -23.93 -1.18 -2.53
N VAL A 41 -22.69 -1.68 -2.52
CA VAL A 41 -21.67 -1.26 -3.48
C VAL A 41 -20.90 -2.41 -4.12
N LYS A 42 -21.24 -3.69 -3.83
CA LYS A 42 -20.63 -4.84 -4.53
C LYS A 42 -20.87 -4.72 -6.04
N ALA A 43 -19.82 -4.86 -6.84
CA ALA A 43 -19.93 -4.85 -8.28
C ALA A 43 -20.18 -6.28 -8.83
N ASN A 44 -20.86 -6.38 -9.97
CA ASN A 44 -21.22 -7.68 -10.56
C ASN A 44 -20.02 -8.39 -11.21
N ASN A 45 -18.96 -7.64 -11.52
CA ASN A 45 -17.76 -8.12 -12.20
C ASN A 45 -16.50 -8.11 -11.27
N GLY A 46 -16.71 -8.33 -10.00
CA GLY A 46 -15.65 -8.35 -8.99
C GLY A 46 -15.41 -7.01 -8.30
N GLY A 47 -14.95 -7.08 -7.06
CA GLY A 47 -14.70 -5.92 -6.21
C GLY A 47 -15.94 -5.11 -5.86
N TRP A 48 -15.74 -3.81 -5.57
CA TRP A 48 -16.77 -2.88 -5.13
C TRP A 48 -16.71 -1.58 -5.93
N LEU A 49 -17.84 -0.89 -6.05
CA LEU A 49 -17.90 0.45 -6.65
C LEU A 49 -17.19 1.47 -5.76
N GLU A 50 -16.75 2.59 -6.33
CA GLU A 50 -15.96 3.61 -5.64
C GLU A 50 -16.67 4.24 -4.43
N ALA A 51 -17.99 4.45 -4.51
CA ALA A 51 -18.76 5.11 -3.45
C ALA A 51 -20.26 4.88 -3.55
N LEU A 52 -20.99 5.30 -2.47
CA LEU A 52 -22.43 5.44 -2.43
C LEU A 52 -22.80 6.88 -1.99
N PRO A 53 -23.71 7.61 -2.67
CA PRO A 53 -24.37 7.23 -3.93
C PRO A 53 -23.36 6.99 -5.05
N LYS A 54 -23.75 6.15 -6.02
CA LYS A 54 -22.89 5.79 -7.15
C LYS A 54 -22.41 7.06 -7.86
N PRO A 55 -21.10 7.23 -8.05
CA PRO A 55 -20.56 8.36 -8.78
C PRO A 55 -21.12 8.43 -10.21
N THR A 56 -21.14 9.63 -10.78
CA THR A 56 -21.51 9.83 -12.21
C THR A 56 -20.45 9.24 -13.14
N SER A 57 -19.17 9.35 -12.78
CA SER A 57 -18.09 8.58 -13.41
C SER A 57 -18.19 7.12 -12.98
N LEU A 58 -18.10 6.22 -13.95
CA LEU A 58 -18.01 4.78 -13.71
C LEU A 58 -16.57 4.29 -13.60
N GLN A 59 -15.62 5.22 -13.51
CA GLN A 59 -14.19 4.93 -13.29
C GLN A 59 -14.02 4.09 -12.04
N ARG A 60 -13.11 3.14 -12.11
CA ARG A 60 -12.69 2.30 -11.00
C ARG A 60 -11.19 2.49 -10.77
N ARG A 61 -10.75 2.29 -9.55
CA ARG A 61 -9.35 2.42 -9.16
C ARG A 61 -8.86 1.16 -8.46
N GLN A 62 -7.57 0.84 -8.61
CA GLN A 62 -6.95 -0.22 -7.83
C GLN A 62 -6.88 0.13 -6.34
N ASN A 63 -6.61 1.40 -6.01
CA ASN A 63 -6.30 1.88 -4.66
C ASN A 63 -7.32 1.47 -3.58
N PRO A 64 -8.66 1.65 -3.72
CA PRO A 64 -9.62 1.14 -2.73
C PRO A 64 -9.57 -0.38 -2.54
N HIS A 65 -9.25 -1.13 -3.60
CA HIS A 65 -9.18 -2.60 -3.58
C HIS A 65 -7.88 -3.08 -2.95
N MET A 66 -6.77 -2.36 -3.13
CA MET A 66 -5.52 -2.57 -2.42
C MET A 66 -5.70 -2.46 -0.90
N HIS A 67 -6.37 -1.42 -0.41
CA HIS A 67 -6.64 -1.29 1.03
C HIS A 67 -7.72 -2.26 1.55
N LEU A 68 -8.64 -2.71 0.71
CA LEU A 68 -9.52 -3.83 1.06
C LEU A 68 -8.72 -5.13 1.19
N PHE A 69 -7.74 -5.37 0.31
CA PHE A 69 -6.84 -6.51 0.41
C PHE A 69 -6.09 -6.48 1.75
N GLU A 70 -5.49 -5.35 2.10
CA GLU A 70 -4.84 -5.14 3.40
C GLU A 70 -5.78 -5.44 4.57
N ALA A 71 -7.00 -4.89 4.53
CA ALA A 71 -7.98 -5.07 5.59
C ALA A 71 -8.41 -6.54 5.73
N PHE A 72 -8.58 -7.28 4.63
CA PHE A 72 -8.95 -8.70 4.67
C PHE A 72 -7.80 -9.57 5.16
N ILE A 73 -6.55 -9.29 4.80
CA ILE A 73 -5.37 -9.94 5.38
C ILE A 73 -5.35 -9.71 6.89
N ALA A 74 -5.50 -8.46 7.34
CA ALA A 74 -5.50 -8.12 8.76
C ALA A 74 -6.65 -8.79 9.54
N LEU A 75 -7.85 -8.86 8.97
CA LEU A 75 -9.01 -9.56 9.56
C LEU A 75 -8.78 -11.06 9.65
N HIS A 76 -8.21 -11.69 8.62
CA HIS A 76 -7.86 -13.10 8.66
C HIS A 76 -6.84 -13.38 9.77
N VAL A 77 -5.75 -12.62 9.82
CA VAL A 77 -4.71 -12.74 10.86
C VAL A 77 -5.27 -12.51 12.27
N ALA A 78 -6.26 -11.62 12.41
CA ALA A 78 -6.85 -11.30 13.72
C ALA A 78 -7.87 -12.35 14.21
N THR A 79 -8.56 -13.04 13.28
CA THR A 79 -9.74 -13.87 13.61
C THR A 79 -9.58 -15.33 13.21
N GLU A 80 -8.59 -15.69 12.41
CA GLU A 80 -8.41 -17.01 11.77
C GLU A 80 -9.62 -17.47 10.95
N ASN A 81 -10.50 -16.52 10.54
CA ASN A 81 -11.71 -16.82 9.79
C ASN A 81 -11.41 -16.87 8.28
N GLU A 82 -11.62 -18.04 7.67
CA GLU A 82 -11.37 -18.34 6.27
C GLU A 82 -12.18 -17.46 5.28
N ILE A 83 -13.28 -16.86 5.73
CA ILE A 83 -14.05 -15.92 4.90
C ILE A 83 -13.17 -14.72 4.47
N TYR A 84 -12.32 -14.23 5.37
CA TYR A 84 -11.45 -13.10 5.07
C TYR A 84 -10.28 -13.50 4.17
N LEU A 85 -9.77 -14.73 4.29
CA LEU A 85 -8.78 -15.25 3.34
C LEU A 85 -9.40 -15.40 1.93
N SER A 86 -10.65 -15.88 1.84
CA SER A 86 -11.36 -15.94 0.56
C SER A 86 -11.55 -14.55 -0.07
N LEU A 87 -11.87 -13.52 0.72
CA LEU A 87 -11.99 -12.14 0.24
C LEU A 87 -10.63 -11.55 -0.17
N ALA A 88 -9.56 -11.90 0.53
CA ALA A 88 -8.20 -11.54 0.12
C ALA A 88 -7.83 -12.22 -1.21
N ASN A 89 -8.20 -13.49 -1.40
CA ASN A 89 -8.00 -14.17 -2.68
C ASN A 89 -8.75 -13.45 -3.84
N ASP A 90 -10.01 -13.02 -3.61
CA ASP A 90 -10.75 -12.23 -4.61
C ASP A 90 -10.01 -10.92 -4.99
N MET A 91 -9.36 -10.26 -4.02
CA MET A 91 -8.57 -9.03 -4.28
C MET A 91 -7.27 -9.34 -5.02
N PHE A 92 -6.61 -10.45 -4.67
CA PHE A 92 -5.42 -10.89 -5.39
C PHE A 92 -5.77 -11.27 -6.84
N GLU A 93 -6.90 -11.92 -7.10
CA GLU A 93 -7.37 -12.20 -8.47
C GLU A 93 -7.61 -10.92 -9.28
N LEU A 94 -8.13 -9.84 -8.65
CA LEU A 94 -8.24 -8.54 -9.33
C LEU A 94 -6.87 -7.94 -9.64
N PHE A 95 -5.92 -8.05 -8.71
CA PHE A 95 -4.53 -7.62 -8.95
C PHE A 95 -3.92 -8.37 -10.12
N GLU A 96 -3.97 -9.70 -10.10
CA GLU A 96 -3.34 -10.57 -11.10
C GLU A 96 -3.95 -10.39 -12.50
N ASN A 97 -5.28 -10.23 -12.58
CA ASN A 97 -5.98 -10.18 -13.86
C ASN A 97 -6.14 -8.77 -14.44
N HIS A 98 -6.03 -7.71 -13.61
CA HIS A 98 -6.35 -6.36 -14.05
C HIS A 98 -5.34 -5.29 -13.63
N PHE A 99 -4.83 -5.33 -12.37
CA PHE A 99 -4.02 -4.23 -11.85
C PHE A 99 -2.56 -4.35 -12.24
N PHE A 100 -2.02 -5.56 -12.26
CA PHE A 100 -0.67 -5.84 -12.71
C PHE A 100 -0.64 -5.98 -14.23
N ASP A 101 0.09 -5.11 -14.91
CA ASP A 101 0.32 -5.25 -16.35
C ASP A 101 1.55 -6.14 -16.61
N PRO A 102 1.38 -7.37 -17.15
CA PRO A 102 2.50 -8.29 -17.34
C PRO A 102 3.45 -7.86 -18.46
N GLU A 103 3.03 -6.94 -19.36
CA GLU A 103 3.87 -6.46 -20.45
C GLU A 103 4.87 -5.42 -19.98
N SER A 104 4.42 -4.41 -19.24
CA SER A 104 5.27 -3.36 -18.68
C SER A 104 5.84 -3.72 -17.30
N GLY A 105 5.19 -4.62 -16.57
CA GLY A 105 5.52 -4.99 -15.20
C GLY A 105 5.20 -3.91 -14.16
N VAL A 106 4.31 -2.97 -14.47
CA VAL A 106 3.88 -1.91 -13.56
C VAL A 106 2.45 -2.14 -13.06
N LEU A 107 2.03 -1.32 -12.10
CA LEU A 107 0.68 -1.28 -11.58
C LEU A 107 -0.15 -0.27 -12.38
N LEU A 108 -1.29 -0.70 -12.92
CA LEU A 108 -2.29 0.19 -13.51
C LEU A 108 -3.19 0.75 -12.41
N GLU A 109 -3.55 2.04 -12.52
CA GLU A 109 -4.27 2.77 -11.48
C GLU A 109 -5.76 2.95 -11.78
N TYR A 110 -6.13 3.14 -13.06
CA TYR A 110 -7.45 3.60 -13.48
C TYR A 110 -8.08 2.68 -14.51
N PHE A 111 -9.36 2.36 -14.29
CA PHE A 111 -10.10 1.39 -15.10
C PHE A 111 -11.51 1.89 -15.44
N ASN A 112 -12.02 1.38 -16.53
CA ASN A 112 -13.44 1.43 -16.85
C ASN A 112 -14.25 0.53 -15.91
N SER A 113 -15.58 0.58 -16.02
CA SER A 113 -16.47 -0.21 -15.15
C SER A 113 -16.32 -1.73 -15.28
N ASP A 114 -15.73 -2.21 -16.36
CA ASP A 114 -15.50 -3.63 -16.69
C ASP A 114 -14.08 -4.12 -16.38
N TRP A 115 -13.28 -3.29 -15.71
CA TRP A 115 -11.87 -3.51 -15.40
C TRP A 115 -10.92 -3.44 -16.60
N SER A 116 -11.38 -3.05 -17.79
CA SER A 116 -10.46 -2.65 -18.85
C SER A 116 -9.74 -1.36 -18.45
N PRO A 117 -8.45 -1.19 -18.79
CA PRO A 117 -7.72 0.05 -18.48
C PRO A 117 -8.43 1.27 -19.04
N GLU A 118 -8.51 2.37 -18.29
CA GLU A 118 -8.97 3.67 -18.78
C GLU A 118 -7.81 4.35 -19.50
N GLY A 119 -7.94 4.53 -20.82
CA GLY A 119 -6.81 4.98 -21.65
C GLY A 119 -5.70 3.95 -21.65
N ASP A 120 -4.52 4.33 -21.18
CA ASP A 120 -3.38 3.45 -20.95
C ASP A 120 -3.30 2.89 -19.52
N GLY A 121 -4.28 3.21 -18.66
CA GLY A 121 -4.34 2.77 -17.26
C GLY A 121 -3.56 3.61 -16.27
N GLY A 122 -2.86 4.65 -16.72
CA GLY A 122 -1.96 5.43 -15.89
C GLY A 122 -2.25 6.93 -15.84
N PRO A 123 -1.48 7.73 -15.11
CA PRO A 123 -0.12 7.42 -14.61
C PRO A 123 -0.08 6.40 -13.49
N THR A 124 1.03 5.68 -13.36
CA THR A 124 1.30 4.74 -12.27
C THR A 124 2.06 5.42 -11.13
N GLU A 125 1.82 4.96 -9.90
CA GLU A 125 2.46 5.51 -8.69
C GLU A 125 3.50 4.50 -8.15
N PRO A 126 4.82 4.80 -8.19
CA PRO A 126 5.85 3.93 -7.60
C PRO A 126 5.57 3.57 -6.13
N GLY A 127 4.97 4.50 -5.36
CA GLY A 127 4.53 4.24 -3.99
C GLY A 127 3.50 3.12 -3.88
N HIS A 128 2.52 3.05 -4.77
CA HIS A 128 1.55 1.95 -4.80
C HIS A 128 2.19 0.63 -5.22
N MET A 129 3.14 0.64 -6.18
CA MET A 129 3.91 -0.57 -6.50
C MET A 129 4.62 -1.11 -5.26
N MET A 130 5.26 -0.23 -4.46
CA MET A 130 5.92 -0.62 -3.21
C MET A 130 4.93 -1.12 -2.16
N GLU A 131 3.76 -0.50 -2.04
CA GLU A 131 2.71 -0.95 -1.11
C GLU A 131 2.21 -2.35 -1.48
N TRP A 132 2.01 -2.63 -2.78
CA TRP A 132 1.68 -3.98 -3.24
C TRP A 132 2.79 -4.99 -2.95
N VAL A 133 4.09 -4.63 -3.05
CA VAL A 133 5.19 -5.53 -2.66
C VAL A 133 5.03 -5.99 -1.22
N TRP A 134 4.80 -5.07 -0.28
CA TRP A 134 4.58 -5.41 1.12
C TRP A 134 3.30 -6.23 1.34
N LEU A 135 2.20 -5.87 0.69
CA LEU A 135 0.93 -6.60 0.81
C LEU A 135 1.01 -8.02 0.25
N LEU A 136 1.70 -8.21 -0.87
CA LEU A 136 1.94 -9.54 -1.45
C LEU A 136 2.82 -10.41 -0.54
N HIS A 137 3.79 -9.83 0.15
CA HIS A 137 4.55 -10.55 1.19
C HIS A 137 3.62 -10.99 2.33
N CYS A 138 2.81 -10.07 2.89
CA CYS A 138 1.84 -10.40 3.94
C CYS A 138 0.83 -11.48 3.49
N TYR A 139 0.39 -11.41 2.24
CA TYR A 139 -0.50 -12.41 1.67
C TYR A 139 0.18 -13.77 1.47
N SER A 140 1.46 -13.80 1.07
CA SER A 140 2.21 -15.06 0.93
C SER A 140 2.28 -15.83 2.25
N GLU A 141 2.44 -15.11 3.36
CA GLU A 141 2.51 -15.69 4.71
C GLU A 141 1.23 -16.39 5.15
N ILE A 142 0.06 -15.88 4.73
CA ILE A 142 -1.24 -16.46 5.13
C ILE A 142 -1.80 -17.44 4.11
N SER A 143 -1.47 -17.29 2.82
CA SER A 143 -1.99 -18.14 1.74
C SER A 143 -1.08 -19.30 1.39
N GLY A 144 0.20 -19.24 1.77
CA GLY A 144 1.23 -20.17 1.35
C GLY A 144 1.63 -20.08 -0.13
N ARG A 145 1.15 -19.07 -0.88
CA ARG A 145 1.47 -18.87 -2.30
C ARG A 145 2.79 -18.12 -2.44
N ASP A 146 3.60 -18.49 -3.43
CA ASP A 146 4.84 -17.76 -3.76
C ASP A 146 4.54 -16.48 -4.55
N MET A 147 4.79 -15.33 -3.94
CA MET A 147 4.56 -14.00 -4.53
C MET A 147 5.86 -13.31 -4.99
N ARG A 148 7.02 -13.96 -4.85
CA ARG A 148 8.34 -13.32 -5.08
C ARG A 148 8.50 -12.73 -6.47
N GLN A 149 7.94 -13.35 -7.49
CA GLN A 149 8.04 -12.84 -8.87
C GLN A 149 7.34 -11.48 -9.02
N TYR A 150 6.11 -11.34 -8.51
CA TYR A 150 5.38 -10.06 -8.53
C TYR A 150 6.09 -9.01 -7.69
N MET A 151 6.52 -9.38 -6.48
CA MET A 151 7.25 -8.50 -5.57
C MET A 151 8.52 -7.95 -6.21
N THR A 152 9.31 -8.80 -6.85
CA THR A 152 10.55 -8.42 -7.55
C THR A 152 10.23 -7.46 -8.71
N THR A 153 9.29 -7.83 -9.57
CA THR A 153 8.95 -7.04 -10.76
C THR A 153 8.45 -5.64 -10.38
N LEU A 154 7.54 -5.54 -9.41
CA LEU A 154 7.00 -4.26 -8.95
C LEU A 154 8.09 -3.40 -8.29
N TYR A 155 8.90 -3.98 -7.41
CA TYR A 155 9.99 -3.27 -6.74
C TYR A 155 10.99 -2.71 -7.75
N ASP A 156 11.49 -3.56 -8.64
CA ASP A 156 12.52 -3.19 -9.62
C ASP A 156 12.01 -2.11 -10.58
N ASN A 157 10.74 -2.19 -11.03
CA ASN A 157 10.15 -1.18 -11.90
C ASN A 157 9.83 0.12 -11.15
N ALA A 158 9.41 0.07 -9.89
CA ALA A 158 9.24 1.29 -9.09
C ALA A 158 10.57 2.04 -8.92
N ILE A 159 11.67 1.32 -8.68
CA ILE A 159 13.02 1.91 -8.65
C ILE A 159 13.43 2.40 -10.05
N LYS A 160 13.32 1.57 -11.06
CA LYS A 160 13.76 1.89 -12.43
C LYS A 160 13.13 3.18 -12.97
N TYR A 161 11.85 3.39 -12.73
CA TYR A 161 11.10 4.50 -13.31
C TYR A 161 10.93 5.69 -12.35
N GLY A 162 10.84 5.43 -11.04
CA GLY A 162 10.50 6.43 -10.04
C GLY A 162 11.68 7.01 -9.26
N TRP A 163 12.91 6.49 -9.42
CA TRP A 163 14.04 6.85 -8.59
C TRP A 163 14.60 8.23 -8.88
N ASN A 164 14.81 9.02 -7.84
CA ASN A 164 15.54 10.29 -7.89
C ASN A 164 16.97 10.05 -7.37
N ASP A 165 17.94 9.91 -8.27
CA ASP A 165 19.34 9.61 -7.95
C ASP A 165 20.00 10.66 -7.05
N LYS A 166 19.55 11.92 -7.11
CA LYS A 166 20.11 13.01 -6.32
C LYS A 166 19.79 12.88 -4.84
N LEU A 167 18.60 12.41 -4.50
CA LEU A 167 18.07 12.40 -3.14
C LEU A 167 17.94 11.00 -2.55
N GLY A 168 17.98 9.95 -3.39
CA GLY A 168 17.72 8.59 -2.96
C GLY A 168 16.25 8.36 -2.54
N LEU A 169 15.31 8.90 -3.29
CA LEU A 169 13.88 8.89 -3.02
C LEU A 169 13.10 8.48 -4.27
N ILE A 170 11.87 7.96 -4.11
CA ILE A 170 10.98 7.69 -5.24
C ILE A 170 9.98 8.83 -5.46
N CYS A 171 9.67 9.12 -6.73
CA CYS A 171 8.76 10.20 -7.12
C CYS A 171 7.28 9.79 -6.94
N ASP A 172 6.40 10.79 -7.04
CA ASP A 172 4.97 10.61 -6.82
C ASP A 172 4.32 9.78 -7.93
N SER A 173 4.63 10.04 -9.21
CA SER A 173 4.08 9.26 -10.32
C SER A 173 4.89 9.39 -11.60
N VAL A 174 4.79 8.35 -12.44
CA VAL A 174 5.38 8.26 -13.78
C VAL A 174 4.31 7.80 -14.77
N ASN A 175 4.51 8.06 -16.05
CA ASN A 175 3.68 7.45 -17.09
C ASN A 175 4.02 5.96 -17.25
N ILE A 176 3.15 5.19 -17.87
CA ILE A 176 3.33 3.73 -18.08
C ILE A 176 4.64 3.42 -18.82
N ASP A 177 5.07 4.29 -19.72
CA ASP A 177 6.34 4.16 -20.45
C ASP A 177 7.59 4.54 -19.62
N GLY A 178 7.41 4.91 -18.35
CA GLY A 178 8.46 5.32 -17.43
C GLY A 178 8.87 6.80 -17.56
N SER A 179 8.27 7.57 -18.45
CA SER A 179 8.53 9.00 -18.55
C SER A 179 7.97 9.74 -17.31
N PRO A 180 8.60 10.86 -16.86
CA PRO A 180 8.12 11.59 -15.68
C PRO A 180 6.70 12.14 -15.86
N HIS A 181 5.84 11.93 -14.84
CA HIS A 181 4.52 12.57 -14.75
C HIS A 181 4.47 13.58 -13.60
N SER A 182 4.71 13.16 -12.37
CA SER A 182 4.84 14.05 -11.22
C SER A 182 6.17 13.79 -10.49
N PRO A 183 7.19 14.62 -10.71
CA PRO A 183 8.52 14.41 -10.15
C PRO A 183 8.65 14.86 -8.69
N THR A 184 7.57 15.31 -8.07
CA THR A 184 7.55 15.64 -6.63
C THR A 184 7.65 14.38 -5.78
N LEU A 185 8.03 14.54 -4.50
CA LEU A 185 8.41 13.45 -3.61
C LEU A 185 7.57 13.56 -2.33
N ARG A 186 6.45 12.83 -2.26
CA ARG A 186 5.65 12.75 -1.03
C ARG A 186 6.30 11.82 -0.01
N THR A 187 5.93 11.97 1.25
CA THR A 187 6.43 11.14 2.36
C THR A 187 5.93 9.70 2.27
N TRP A 188 4.65 9.51 1.97
CA TRP A 188 4.06 8.18 1.99
C TRP A 188 4.70 7.18 1.01
N PRO A 189 5.13 7.54 -0.22
CA PRO A 189 5.84 6.59 -1.08
C PRO A 189 7.16 6.10 -0.47
N GLN A 190 7.86 6.95 0.27
CA GLN A 190 9.11 6.57 0.93
C GLN A 190 8.86 5.60 2.09
N THR A 191 7.74 5.75 2.80
CA THR A 191 7.35 4.78 3.84
C THR A 191 6.97 3.43 3.24
N GLU A 192 6.36 3.42 2.05
CA GLU A 192 6.07 2.19 1.32
C GLU A 192 7.35 1.53 0.78
N LEU A 193 8.32 2.33 0.29
CA LEU A 193 9.65 1.84 -0.08
C LEU A 193 10.33 1.14 1.11
N LEU A 194 10.26 1.70 2.31
CA LEU A 194 10.78 1.07 3.52
C LEU A 194 10.11 -0.29 3.79
N LYS A 195 8.78 -0.34 3.78
CA LYS A 195 8.02 -1.59 3.99
C LYS A 195 8.34 -2.63 2.92
N ALA A 196 8.41 -2.22 1.66
CA ALA A 196 8.75 -3.10 0.53
C ALA A 196 10.16 -3.67 0.64
N SER A 197 11.14 -2.85 1.01
CA SER A 197 12.53 -3.29 1.21
C SER A 197 12.63 -4.31 2.34
N ILE A 198 11.93 -4.09 3.46
CA ILE A 198 11.85 -5.06 4.56
C ILE A 198 11.19 -6.37 4.08
N ALA A 199 10.06 -6.28 3.38
CA ALA A 199 9.35 -7.45 2.86
C ALA A 199 10.21 -8.28 1.89
N ARG A 200 10.95 -7.62 0.99
CA ARG A 200 11.90 -8.28 0.08
C ARG A 200 13.06 -8.93 0.83
N ALA A 201 13.63 -8.23 1.82
CA ALA A 201 14.69 -8.78 2.66
C ALA A 201 14.24 -10.05 3.41
N GLU A 202 13.02 -10.05 3.95
CA GLU A 202 12.44 -11.21 4.63
C GLU A 202 12.13 -12.37 3.67
N ALA A 203 11.63 -12.08 2.46
CA ALA A 203 11.28 -13.10 1.47
C ALA A 203 12.49 -13.74 0.78
N ASP A 204 13.54 -12.96 0.52
CA ASP A 204 14.70 -13.38 -0.29
C ASP A 204 15.95 -13.63 0.55
N GLY A 205 15.97 -13.23 1.83
CA GLY A 205 17.15 -13.26 2.70
C GLY A 205 18.25 -12.30 2.23
N SER A 206 17.90 -11.18 1.59
CA SER A 206 18.83 -10.29 0.91
C SER A 206 19.40 -9.22 1.83
N ASP A 207 20.71 -9.22 2.06
CA ASP A 207 21.41 -8.16 2.80
C ASP A 207 21.31 -6.81 2.09
N GLU A 208 21.25 -6.79 0.76
CA GLU A 208 21.04 -5.58 -0.03
C GLU A 208 19.71 -4.90 0.29
N MET A 209 18.66 -5.68 0.46
CA MET A 209 17.34 -5.14 0.81
C MET A 209 17.27 -4.63 2.25
N TYR A 210 18.01 -5.24 3.19
CA TYR A 210 18.16 -4.68 4.54
C TYR A 210 18.92 -3.36 4.53
N GLN A 211 19.95 -3.24 3.68
CA GLN A 211 20.66 -1.99 3.48
C GLN A 211 19.77 -0.91 2.89
N ALA A 212 18.97 -1.24 1.84
CA ALA A 212 18.00 -0.33 1.26
C ALA A 212 16.97 0.17 2.28
N ALA A 213 16.49 -0.71 3.17
CA ALA A 213 15.59 -0.32 4.25
C ALA A 213 16.26 0.67 5.23
N ALA A 214 17.52 0.43 5.61
CA ALA A 214 18.27 1.34 6.49
C ALA A 214 18.50 2.71 5.84
N GLU A 215 18.88 2.75 4.57
CA GLU A 215 19.06 3.99 3.80
C GLU A 215 17.74 4.77 3.67
N THR A 216 16.61 4.06 3.50
CA THR A 216 15.29 4.69 3.45
C THR A 216 14.89 5.30 4.80
N ILE A 217 15.22 4.64 5.92
CA ILE A 217 15.03 5.22 7.27
C ILE A 217 15.82 6.51 7.42
N ASP A 218 17.11 6.49 7.05
CA ASP A 218 17.96 7.68 7.10
C ASP A 218 17.43 8.82 6.25
N ALA A 219 16.93 8.52 5.04
CA ALA A 219 16.31 9.48 4.15
C ALA A 219 15.01 10.07 4.74
N LEU A 220 14.14 9.24 5.35
CA LEU A 220 12.94 9.70 6.04
C LEU A 220 13.27 10.69 7.15
N PHE A 221 14.24 10.38 8.00
CA PHE A 221 14.68 11.31 9.04
C PHE A 221 15.29 12.58 8.47
N ARG A 222 16.15 12.47 7.46
CA ARG A 222 16.85 13.60 6.85
C ARG A 222 15.90 14.60 6.17
N TYR A 223 14.94 14.12 5.41
CA TYR A 223 14.16 14.96 4.53
C TYR A 223 12.74 15.26 5.02
N TYR A 224 12.14 14.36 5.82
CA TYR A 224 10.73 14.47 6.17
C TYR A 224 10.44 14.64 7.64
N LEU A 225 11.22 14.02 8.53
CA LEU A 225 10.93 14.00 9.97
C LEU A 225 11.72 15.03 10.77
N SER A 226 12.79 15.61 10.21
CA SER A 226 13.58 16.68 10.84
C SER A 226 12.96 18.05 10.58
N VAL A 227 11.73 18.26 11.04
CA VAL A 227 10.99 19.52 10.91
C VAL A 227 10.89 20.26 12.26
N PRO A 228 10.67 21.58 12.29
CA PRO A 228 10.61 22.35 13.53
C PRO A 228 9.48 21.96 14.50
N ILE A 229 8.44 21.28 14.00
CA ILE A 229 7.30 20.83 14.80
C ILE A 229 7.60 19.45 15.35
N GLU A 230 7.71 19.31 16.66
CA GLU A 230 7.92 18.03 17.34
C GLU A 230 6.78 17.04 16.98
N GLY A 231 7.16 15.84 16.49
CA GLY A 231 6.21 14.83 16.02
C GLY A 231 5.55 15.14 14.66
N GLY A 232 5.95 16.25 14.02
CA GLY A 232 5.49 16.62 12.69
C GLY A 232 6.33 16.00 11.57
N TRP A 233 5.88 16.21 10.34
CA TRP A 233 6.60 15.81 9.12
C TRP A 233 6.40 16.81 7.99
N ALA A 234 7.33 16.84 7.03
CA ALA A 234 7.13 17.46 5.74
C ALA A 234 6.39 16.46 4.84
N ASP A 235 5.21 16.84 4.32
CA ASP A 235 4.42 15.90 3.51
C ASP A 235 4.93 15.76 2.08
N LYS A 236 5.55 16.81 1.53
CA LYS A 236 5.94 16.85 0.12
C LYS A 236 7.17 17.69 -0.14
N LEU A 237 8.07 17.16 -0.95
CA LEU A 237 9.25 17.88 -1.44
C LEU A 237 9.14 18.12 -2.95
N SER A 238 9.89 19.12 -3.44
CA SER A 238 10.22 19.26 -4.86
C SER A 238 11.19 18.15 -5.30
N SER A 239 11.40 18.00 -6.60
CA SER A 239 12.44 17.11 -7.16
C SER A 239 13.87 17.46 -6.71
N GLU A 240 14.07 18.67 -6.20
CA GLU A 240 15.35 19.18 -5.71
C GLU A 240 15.55 19.00 -4.20
N GLY A 241 14.51 18.51 -3.49
CA GLY A 241 14.52 18.26 -2.04
C GLY A 241 14.04 19.43 -1.18
N GLU A 242 13.45 20.47 -1.77
CA GLU A 242 12.88 21.59 -1.02
C GLU A 242 11.49 21.24 -0.49
N ILE A 243 11.19 21.58 0.77
CA ILE A 243 9.84 21.38 1.35
C ILE A 243 8.86 22.33 0.66
N ILE A 244 7.86 21.76 0.00
CA ILE A 244 6.79 22.50 -0.70
C ILE A 244 5.40 22.28 -0.08
N SER A 245 5.27 21.39 0.90
CA SER A 245 4.02 21.19 1.66
C SER A 245 3.86 22.23 2.74
N THR A 246 2.61 22.64 2.95
CA THR A 246 2.21 23.56 4.05
C THR A 246 1.28 22.89 5.06
N VAL A 247 0.99 21.60 4.85
CA VAL A 247 0.06 20.81 5.66
C VAL A 247 0.65 19.42 5.93
N MET A 248 0.16 18.78 6.99
CA MET A 248 0.46 17.40 7.36
C MET A 248 -0.86 16.59 7.28
N PRO A 249 -1.14 15.92 6.14
CA PRO A 249 -2.36 15.14 6.00
C PRO A 249 -2.39 13.94 6.95
N THR A 250 -3.52 13.69 7.59
CA THR A 250 -3.67 12.55 8.51
C THR A 250 -3.53 11.20 7.81
N SER A 251 -3.81 11.12 6.51
CA SER A 251 -3.57 9.92 5.70
C SER A 251 -2.09 9.54 5.66
N THR A 252 -1.17 10.51 5.57
CA THR A 252 0.27 10.25 5.61
C THR A 252 0.71 9.65 6.96
N PHE A 253 0.03 10.01 8.07
CA PHE A 253 0.33 9.44 9.39
C PHE A 253 0.11 7.92 9.44
N TYR A 254 -0.91 7.40 8.76
CA TYR A 254 -1.13 5.95 8.62
C TYR A 254 0.12 5.27 8.04
N HIS A 255 0.64 5.77 6.94
CA HIS A 255 1.81 5.20 6.26
C HIS A 255 3.08 5.28 7.14
N LEU A 256 3.32 6.43 7.79
CA LEU A 256 4.44 6.61 8.73
C LEU A 256 4.36 5.62 9.90
N PHE A 257 3.16 5.46 10.47
CA PHE A 257 2.97 4.56 11.61
C PHE A 257 3.18 3.09 11.22
N CYS A 258 2.62 2.65 10.08
CA CYS A 258 2.79 1.30 9.57
C CYS A 258 4.26 0.98 9.26
N ALA A 259 4.96 1.91 8.60
CA ALA A 259 6.39 1.73 8.31
C ALA A 259 7.25 1.66 9.58
N ALA A 260 6.96 2.51 10.58
CA ALA A 260 7.65 2.45 11.87
C ALA A 260 7.38 1.12 12.60
N ALA A 261 6.15 0.58 12.52
CA ALA A 261 5.81 -0.71 13.10
C ALA A 261 6.57 -1.88 12.45
N GLU A 262 6.68 -1.89 11.11
CA GLU A 262 7.46 -2.91 10.39
C GLU A 262 8.97 -2.80 10.69
N ALA A 263 9.52 -1.59 10.77
CA ALA A 263 10.90 -1.37 11.16
C ALA A 263 11.19 -1.83 12.61
N ASP A 264 10.30 -1.57 13.58
CA ASP A 264 10.42 -2.04 14.96
C ASP A 264 10.33 -3.58 15.03
N LYS A 265 9.41 -4.19 14.29
CA LYS A 265 9.29 -5.65 14.19
C LYS A 265 10.57 -6.29 13.67
N LEU A 266 11.18 -5.73 12.61
CA LEU A 266 12.47 -6.17 12.09
C LEU A 266 13.59 -6.01 13.13
N ALA A 267 13.69 -4.83 13.76
CA ALA A 267 14.72 -4.56 14.77
C ALA A 267 14.65 -5.53 15.96
N ARG A 268 13.46 -5.92 16.39
CA ARG A 268 13.26 -6.93 17.45
C ARG A 268 13.73 -8.32 17.01
N ARG A 269 13.47 -8.74 15.77
CA ARG A 269 13.92 -10.03 15.22
C ARG A 269 15.45 -10.11 15.17
N ILE A 270 16.11 -9.07 14.65
CA ILE A 270 17.58 -9.01 14.59
C ILE A 270 18.19 -9.10 15.98
N ARG A 271 17.65 -8.39 16.97
CA ARG A 271 18.15 -8.45 18.37
C ARG A 271 18.07 -9.85 18.98
N VAL A 272 17.01 -10.61 18.66
CA VAL A 272 16.84 -11.99 19.18
C VAL A 272 17.84 -12.96 18.55
N GLN A 273 18.27 -12.72 17.31
CA GLN A 273 19.25 -13.59 16.62
C GLN A 273 20.71 -13.36 17.07
N VAL A 274 21.00 -12.24 17.71
CA VAL A 274 22.36 -11.84 18.16
C VAL A 274 22.62 -12.26 19.61
N ILE A 275 21.62 -12.74 20.35
CA ILE A 275 21.73 -13.27 21.73
C ILE A 275 21.73 -14.80 21.70
#